data_b6b58fcab042fa9fb737c4d7c084add3
#
_entry.id   b6b58fcab042fa9fb737c4d7c084add3
#
_cell.length_a   1.000
_cell.length_b   1.000
_cell.length_c   1.000
_cell.angle_alpha   90.00
_cell.angle_beta   90.00
_cell.angle_gamma   90.00
#
_symmetry.space_group_name_H-M   'P 1'
#
loop_
_entity.id
_entity.type
_entity.pdbx_description
1 polymer ?
#
loop_
_entity_poly.entity_id
_entity_poly.type
_entity_poly.pdbx_seq_one_letter_code
_entity_poly.pdbx_strand_id
1 'polypeptide(L)' 'RAVVVRTKKEVRRSDGSYIRFDDNAVVLLNTTGEMRGTRIFGPVARELREKQFMKIVSLAPEVI' A
#
# COMPACT_ATOMS: atom_id res chain seq x y z
N ARG A 1 4.34 -12.24 7.31
CA ARG A 1 3.18 -11.56 6.70
C ARG A 1 3.64 -10.30 5.98
N ALA A 2 2.91 -9.94 4.96
CA ALA A 2 3.20 -8.73 4.19
C ALA A 2 1.91 -8.18 3.62
N VAL A 3 1.90 -6.89 3.35
CA VAL A 3 0.78 -6.24 2.66
C VAL A 3 1.28 -5.66 1.34
N VAL A 4 0.55 -5.93 0.26
CA VAL A 4 0.88 -5.40 -1.05
C VAL A 4 0.48 -3.93 -1.09
N VAL A 5 1.42 -3.05 -1.43
CA VAL A 5 1.17 -1.60 -1.48
C VAL A 5 1.16 -1.06 -2.91
N ARG A 6 1.81 -1.75 -3.84
CA ARG A 6 1.81 -1.37 -5.26
C ARG A 6 1.78 -2.62 -6.13
N THR A 7 1.14 -2.52 -7.29
CA THR A 7 1.17 -3.58 -8.29
C THR A 7 1.35 -2.98 -9.68
N LYS A 8 2.08 -3.68 -10.52
CA LYS A 8 2.18 -3.34 -11.95
C LYS A 8 0.89 -3.68 -12.68
N LYS A 9 0.17 -4.71 -12.23
CA LYS A 9 -1.10 -5.08 -12.82
C LYS A 9 -2.17 -4.08 -12.41
N GLU A 10 -3.03 -3.70 -13.34
CA GLU A 10 -4.14 -2.79 -13.08
C GLU A 10 -5.10 -3.37 -12.06
N VAL A 11 -5.54 -2.52 -11.14
CA VAL A 11 -6.56 -2.85 -10.16
C VAL A 11 -7.72 -1.89 -10.35
N ARG A 12 -8.93 -2.43 -10.49
CA ARG A 12 -10.13 -1.61 -10.64
C ARG A 12 -10.56 -1.07 -9.28
N ARG A 13 -10.86 0.21 -9.25
CA ARG A 13 -11.36 0.88 -8.05
C ARG A 13 -12.89 0.89 -8.04
N SER A 14 -13.47 1.16 -6.89
CA SER A 14 -14.92 1.16 -6.72
C SER A 14 -15.62 2.23 -7.55
N ASP A 15 -14.93 3.31 -7.90
CA ASP A 15 -15.47 4.38 -8.74
C ASP A 15 -15.39 4.07 -10.24
N GLY A 16 -14.90 2.90 -10.62
CA GLY A 16 -14.73 2.50 -12.01
C GLY A 16 -13.40 2.85 -12.63
N SER A 17 -12.55 3.59 -11.94
CA SER A 17 -11.21 3.90 -12.43
C SER A 17 -10.26 2.74 -12.16
N TYR A 18 -9.06 2.82 -12.75
CA TYR A 18 -8.01 1.82 -12.58
C TYR A 18 -6.76 2.49 -12.07
N ILE A 19 -5.98 1.72 -11.31
CA ILE A 19 -4.66 2.17 -10.86
C ILE A 19 -3.64 1.09 -11.16
N ARG A 20 -2.46 1.51 -11.61
CA ARG A 20 -1.30 0.63 -11.73
C ARG A 20 -0.06 1.46 -11.43
N PHE A 21 0.98 0.75 -11.02
CA PHE A 21 2.26 1.37 -10.68
C PHE A 21 3.35 0.83 -11.61
N ASP A 22 4.54 1.41 -11.54
CA ASP A 22 5.66 0.98 -12.36
C ASP A 22 6.35 -0.28 -11.81
N ASP A 23 6.04 -0.63 -10.57
CA ASP A 23 6.66 -1.78 -9.90
C ASP A 23 5.65 -2.48 -8.99
N ASN A 24 6.08 -3.62 -8.46
CA ASN A 24 5.36 -4.33 -7.40
C ASN A 24 6.10 -4.11 -6.10
N ALA A 25 5.38 -3.85 -5.03
CA ALA A 25 5.99 -3.62 -3.73
C ALA A 25 5.11 -4.12 -2.61
N VAL A 26 5.75 -4.58 -1.55
CA VAL A 26 5.08 -5.02 -0.34
C VAL A 26 5.74 -4.38 0.87
N VAL A 27 5.00 -4.29 1.96
CA VAL A 27 5.52 -3.88 3.26
C VAL A 27 5.46 -5.09 4.17
N LEU A 28 6.58 -5.43 4.79
CA LEU A 28 6.65 -6.58 5.68
C LEU A 28 6.04 -6.23 7.03
N LEU A 29 5.26 -7.17 7.54
CA LEU A 29 4.59 -7.02 8.83
C LEU A 29 5.14 -8.07 9.80
N ASN A 30 5.14 -7.73 11.09
CA ASN A 30 5.46 -8.70 12.12
C ASN A 30 4.19 -9.50 12.47
N THR A 31 4.31 -10.41 13.44
CA THR A 31 3.21 -11.30 13.79
C THR A 31 2.01 -10.60 14.39
N THR A 32 2.19 -9.38 14.91
CA THR A 32 1.11 -8.58 15.46
C THR A 32 0.37 -7.75 14.40
N GLY A 33 0.83 -7.83 13.14
CA GLY A 33 0.23 -7.06 12.05
C GLY A 33 0.78 -5.66 11.91
N GLU A 34 1.80 -5.30 12.66
CA GLU A 34 2.44 -3.98 12.57
C GLU A 34 3.61 -4.04 11.60
N MET A 35 3.98 -2.86 11.06
CA MET A 35 5.14 -2.75 10.17
C MET A 35 6.42 -3.15 10.89
N ARG A 36 7.27 -3.90 10.20
CA ARG A 36 8.60 -4.24 10.72
C ARG A 36 9.57 -3.07 10.66
N GLY A 37 9.41 -2.20 9.68
CA GLY A 37 10.24 -1.01 9.52
C GLY A 37 9.49 0.25 9.91
N THR A 38 10.16 1.38 9.76
CA THR A 38 9.60 2.69 10.09
C THR A 38 9.47 3.62 8.89
N ARG A 39 9.90 3.17 7.70
CA ARG A 39 9.89 3.99 6.49
C ARG A 39 9.18 3.26 5.37
N ILE A 40 8.50 4.05 4.56
CA ILE A 40 7.85 3.60 3.33
C ILE A 40 8.51 4.32 2.17
N PHE A 41 8.91 3.57 1.15
CA PHE A 41 9.53 4.14 -0.05
C PHE A 41 8.54 4.13 -1.20
N GLY A 42 8.41 5.27 -1.86
CA GLY A 42 7.54 5.42 -3.01
C GLY A 42 6.06 5.53 -2.67
N PRO A 43 5.20 5.72 -3.68
CA PRO A 43 3.77 5.89 -3.47
C PRO A 43 3.11 4.58 -3.05
N VAL A 44 1.96 4.70 -2.38
CA VAL A 44 1.12 3.55 -2.05
C VAL A 44 -0.30 3.83 -2.51
N ALA A 45 -1.07 2.76 -2.72
CA ALA A 45 -2.46 2.88 -3.11
C ALA A 45 -3.32 3.32 -1.92
N ARG A 46 -4.24 4.24 -2.17
CA ARG A 46 -5.12 4.76 -1.10
C ARG A 46 -6.08 3.71 -0.56
N GLU A 47 -6.28 2.60 -1.27
CA GLU A 47 -7.10 1.49 -0.80
C GLU A 47 -6.61 0.90 0.51
N LEU A 48 -5.35 1.12 0.86
CA LEU A 48 -4.81 0.66 2.14
C LEU A 48 -5.53 1.31 3.33
N ARG A 49 -6.03 2.53 3.15
CA ARG A 49 -6.81 3.20 4.19
C ARG A 49 -8.11 2.45 4.48
N GLU A 50 -8.77 1.97 3.43
CA GLU A 50 -10.00 1.22 3.55
C GLU A 50 -9.78 -0.13 4.23
N LYS A 51 -8.59 -0.68 4.10
CA LYS A 51 -8.21 -1.96 4.71
C LYS A 51 -7.55 -1.78 6.07
N GLN A 52 -7.63 -0.57 6.63
CA GLN A 52 -7.16 -0.23 7.97
C GLN A 52 -5.64 -0.30 8.15
N PHE A 53 -4.89 -0.09 7.07
CA PHE A 53 -3.44 0.04 7.16
C PHE A 53 -3.05 1.51 7.27
N MET A 54 -3.62 2.17 8.26
CA MET A 54 -3.48 3.63 8.41
C MET A 54 -2.05 4.06 8.66
N LYS A 55 -1.28 3.26 9.39
CA LYS A 55 0.10 3.62 9.67
C LYS A 55 0.95 3.63 8.39
N ILE A 56 0.70 2.68 7.49
CA ILE A 56 1.38 2.66 6.20
C ILE A 56 1.03 3.92 5.40
N VAL A 57 -0.26 4.26 5.37
CA VAL A 57 -0.73 5.44 4.64
C VAL A 57 -0.12 6.72 5.22
N SER A 58 -0.03 6.82 6.55
CA SER A 58 0.51 8.02 7.19
C SER A 58 2.01 8.19 6.99
N LEU A 59 2.74 7.09 6.82
CA LEU A 59 4.20 7.13 6.62
C LEU A 59 4.60 7.20 5.16
N ALA A 60 3.69 6.91 4.23
CA ALA A 60 4.00 6.92 2.82
C ALA A 60 4.26 8.34 2.33
N PRO A 61 5.27 8.53 1.46
CA PRO A 61 5.56 9.87 0.91
C PRO A 61 4.46 10.36 -0.03
N GLU A 62 3.71 9.45 -0.63
CA GLU A 62 2.62 9.79 -1.53
C GLU A 62 1.56 8.70 -1.49
N VAL A 63 0.29 9.12 -1.48
CA VAL A 63 -0.85 8.18 -1.50
C VAL A 63 -1.66 8.49 -2.75
N ILE A 64 -1.77 7.51 -3.63
CA ILE A 64 -2.47 7.65 -4.90
C ILE A 64 -3.74 6.74 -4.91
#